data_b6c513ee8ccad468de7ebc2aa8f78318
#
_entry.id   b6c513ee8ccad468de7ebc2aa8f78318
#
_cell.length_a   1.000
_cell.length_b   1.000
_cell.length_c   1.000
_cell.angle_alpha   90.00
_cell.angle_beta   90.00
_cell.angle_gamma   90.00
#
_symmetry.space_group_name_H-M   'P 1'
#
loop_
_entity.id
_entity.type
_entity.pdbx_description
1 polymer ?
#
loop_
_entity_poly.entity_id
_entity_poly.type
_entity_poly.pdbx_seq_one_letter_code
_entity_poly.pdbx_strand_id
1 'polypeptide(L)'
;KLWSMCRPEDIYKKPYTGLYCVGCEAFYLEKDVEDNTCPVHKKELETIEEENYFFKLSNYQDQLLELIESDKLRIFPENRKNEIVSFVKSGLEDFSISRSQERAKHWGVNVPGDDSRVMYVWFDALSSYINALGFADDEQGYTDFWAENQRRVHVIGKDIIRFHAVYWPAMLMSAGVPLPTELFVHGFFTIEGEKMSKSIGNVIQPKELVEDFGVDAVRYFLLREMPYADDGDISKDRLEIRYAELANQLGNLVSRVAAMTNKYFDGKIELPKVDWLKQDADLEDFMSHFNFKAYLDYTFEAVARANELIEKEQPFKTVKTDPEAAKKTLADACEIIRWVGTALLPIMPDSAAEILRRYSN
;
A
#
# COMPACT_ATOMS: atom_id res chain seq x y z
N LYS A 1 17.31 -14.29 16.39
CA LYS A 1 18.49 -13.53 15.93
C LYS A 1 18.32 -12.03 16.22
N LEU A 2 17.28 -11.34 15.73
CA LEU A 2 17.10 -9.89 15.90
C LEU A 2 17.19 -9.45 17.38
N TRP A 3 16.45 -10.10 18.29
CA TRP A 3 16.51 -9.82 19.72
C TRP A 3 17.92 -9.86 20.28
N SER A 4 18.68 -10.90 19.95
CA SER A 4 20.06 -11.07 20.44
C SER A 4 21.07 -10.12 19.81
N MET A 5 20.69 -9.42 18.73
CA MET A 5 21.51 -8.38 18.09
C MET A 5 21.20 -6.98 18.67
N CYS A 6 20.05 -6.78 19.30
CA CYS A 6 19.80 -5.52 19.99
C CYS A 6 20.86 -5.27 21.08
N ARG A 7 21.18 -4.01 21.29
CA ARG A 7 22.15 -3.61 22.34
C ARG A 7 21.65 -4.08 23.70
N PRO A 8 22.49 -4.74 24.52
CA PRO A 8 22.07 -5.23 25.82
C PRO A 8 21.49 -4.15 26.75
N GLU A 9 21.98 -2.91 26.64
CA GLU A 9 21.52 -1.76 27.42
C GLU A 9 20.13 -1.25 27.00
N ASP A 10 19.64 -1.65 25.82
CA ASP A 10 18.32 -1.25 25.32
C ASP A 10 17.20 -2.21 25.78
N ILE A 11 17.55 -3.36 26.36
CA ILE A 11 16.60 -4.36 26.84
C ILE A 11 16.79 -4.55 28.33
N TYR A 12 15.72 -4.40 29.12
CA TYR A 12 15.77 -4.58 30.58
C TYR A 12 14.46 -5.16 31.12
N LYS A 13 14.51 -5.81 32.26
CA LYS A 13 13.33 -6.31 33.00
C LYS A 13 12.86 -5.31 34.04
N LYS A 14 11.56 -5.14 34.12
CA LYS A 14 10.93 -4.47 35.28
C LYS A 14 9.54 -5.03 35.55
N PRO A 15 9.07 -4.95 36.81
CA PRO A 15 7.65 -5.11 37.12
C PRO A 15 6.86 -4.01 36.38
N TYR A 16 5.74 -4.40 35.84
CA TYR A 16 4.86 -3.50 35.15
C TYR A 16 3.43 -3.73 35.58
N THR A 17 2.78 -2.66 35.99
CA THR A 17 1.34 -2.63 36.20
C THR A 17 0.75 -1.75 35.11
N GLY A 18 -0.19 -2.26 34.37
CA GLY A 18 -0.78 -1.52 33.23
C GLY A 18 -2.18 -1.97 32.88
N LEU A 19 -2.89 -1.09 32.18
CA LEU A 19 -4.21 -1.37 31.64
C LEU A 19 -4.06 -2.13 30.31
N TYR A 20 -4.63 -3.32 30.21
CA TYR A 20 -4.47 -4.20 29.06
C TYR A 20 -5.80 -4.47 28.38
N CYS A 21 -5.81 -4.35 27.05
CA CYS A 21 -6.94 -4.78 26.23
C CYS A 21 -6.63 -6.13 25.58
N VAL A 22 -7.40 -7.15 25.94
CA VAL A 22 -7.26 -8.50 25.36
C VAL A 22 -7.52 -8.49 23.86
N GLY A 23 -8.44 -7.65 23.36
CA GLY A 23 -8.78 -7.59 21.94
C GLY A 23 -7.73 -6.86 21.08
N CYS A 24 -7.03 -5.86 21.64
CA CYS A 24 -5.92 -5.18 20.97
C CYS A 24 -4.58 -5.89 21.18
N GLU A 25 -4.53 -6.81 22.19
CA GLU A 25 -3.27 -7.39 22.69
C GLU A 25 -2.23 -6.32 23.07
N ALA A 26 -2.69 -5.17 23.58
CA ALA A 26 -1.88 -4.00 23.85
C ALA A 26 -2.16 -3.41 25.22
N PHE A 27 -1.12 -2.83 25.81
CA PHE A 27 -1.24 -1.99 26.99
C PHE A 27 -1.61 -0.56 26.60
N TYR A 28 -2.38 0.08 27.47
CA TYR A 28 -2.77 1.48 27.39
C TYR A 28 -2.23 2.24 28.58
N LEU A 29 -1.84 3.48 28.40
CA LEU A 29 -1.54 4.39 29.49
C LEU A 29 -2.85 4.96 30.04
N GLU A 30 -2.92 5.25 31.32
CA GLU A 30 -4.11 5.86 31.93
C GLU A 30 -4.55 7.15 31.24
N LYS A 31 -3.58 7.95 30.75
CA LYS A 31 -3.84 9.20 30.00
C LYS A 31 -4.49 8.99 28.61
N ASP A 32 -4.40 7.77 28.06
CA ASP A 32 -4.86 7.44 26.69
C ASP A 32 -6.24 6.76 26.69
N VAL A 33 -6.84 6.57 27.86
CA VAL A 33 -8.13 5.89 28.04
C VAL A 33 -9.09 6.70 28.90
N GLU A 34 -10.38 6.61 28.60
CA GLU A 34 -11.46 7.18 29.40
C GLU A 34 -12.21 6.03 30.10
N ASP A 35 -12.54 6.22 31.37
CA ASP A 35 -13.31 5.26 32.18
C ASP A 35 -12.79 3.81 32.11
N ASN A 36 -11.49 3.62 32.09
CA ASN A 36 -10.83 2.30 31.99
C ASN A 36 -11.31 1.48 30.78
N THR A 37 -11.71 2.12 29.70
CA THR A 37 -12.30 1.49 28.52
C THR A 37 -11.39 1.58 27.30
N CYS A 38 -11.21 0.46 26.60
CA CYS A 38 -10.44 0.41 25.37
C CYS A 38 -11.07 1.30 24.27
N PRO A 39 -10.34 2.28 23.71
CA PRO A 39 -10.88 3.18 22.70
C PRO A 39 -11.28 2.47 21.41
N VAL A 40 -10.67 1.31 21.11
CA VAL A 40 -10.93 0.53 19.89
C VAL A 40 -12.08 -0.46 20.08
N HIS A 41 -12.01 -1.28 21.15
CA HIS A 41 -12.96 -2.39 21.35
C HIS A 41 -14.15 -2.02 22.26
N LYS A 42 -14.12 -0.83 22.87
CA LYS A 42 -15.16 -0.35 23.80
C LYS A 42 -15.46 -1.34 24.94
N LYS A 43 -14.43 -2.07 25.39
CA LYS A 43 -14.48 -3.02 26.50
C LYS A 43 -13.59 -2.54 27.64
N GLU A 44 -13.96 -2.93 28.85
CA GLU A 44 -13.18 -2.66 30.06
C GLU A 44 -11.77 -3.26 29.94
N LEU A 45 -10.78 -2.51 30.41
CA LEU A 45 -9.37 -2.91 30.42
C LEU A 45 -9.05 -3.68 31.70
N GLU A 46 -8.22 -4.70 31.58
CA GLU A 46 -7.75 -5.48 32.71
C GLU A 46 -6.50 -4.82 33.31
N THR A 47 -6.49 -4.62 34.65
CA THR A 47 -5.25 -4.21 35.33
C THR A 47 -4.36 -5.43 35.53
N ILE A 48 -3.14 -5.34 35.05
CA ILE A 48 -2.19 -6.45 35.03
C ILE A 48 -0.90 -6.05 35.73
N GLU A 49 -0.45 -6.93 36.62
CA GLU A 49 0.88 -6.87 37.21
C GLU A 49 1.71 -8.01 36.65
N GLU A 50 2.79 -7.69 35.98
CA GLU A 50 3.66 -8.69 35.35
C GLU A 50 5.09 -8.16 35.26
N GLU A 51 6.09 -9.02 35.49
CA GLU A 51 7.47 -8.65 35.19
C GLU A 51 7.75 -8.95 33.70
N ASN A 52 8.07 -7.93 32.92
CA ASN A 52 8.31 -8.05 31.49
C ASN A 52 9.67 -7.46 31.07
N TYR A 53 10.15 -7.89 29.92
CA TYR A 53 11.21 -7.20 29.23
C TYR A 53 10.67 -5.95 28.54
N PHE A 54 11.44 -4.89 28.63
CA PHE A 54 11.15 -3.59 28.03
C PHE A 54 12.26 -3.22 27.05
N PHE A 55 11.87 -2.53 25.98
CA PHE A 55 12.80 -1.90 25.07
C PHE A 55 12.85 -0.39 25.36
N LYS A 56 14.08 0.15 25.49
CA LYS A 56 14.32 1.57 25.75
C LYS A 56 14.08 2.43 24.51
N LEU A 57 12.83 2.57 24.14
CA LEU A 57 12.43 3.38 22.99
C LEU A 57 12.79 4.86 23.19
N SER A 58 12.75 5.34 24.41
CA SER A 58 13.12 6.72 24.80
C SER A 58 14.53 7.12 24.35
N ASN A 59 15.47 6.17 24.27
CA ASN A 59 16.84 6.41 23.80
C ASN A 59 16.91 6.80 22.31
N TYR A 60 15.85 6.51 21.55
CA TYR A 60 15.84 6.68 20.09
C TYR A 60 15.04 7.90 19.62
N GLN A 61 14.46 8.68 20.54
CA GLN A 61 13.57 9.79 20.19
C GLN A 61 14.18 10.78 19.20
N ASP A 62 15.37 11.29 19.51
CA ASP A 62 16.03 12.32 18.67
C ASP A 62 16.45 11.73 17.31
N GLN A 63 16.93 10.48 17.30
CA GLN A 63 17.35 9.81 16.08
C GLN A 63 16.14 9.50 15.17
N LEU A 64 15.01 9.10 15.73
CA LEU A 64 13.76 8.88 15.00
C LEU A 64 13.20 10.19 14.45
N LEU A 65 13.24 11.26 15.23
CA LEU A 65 12.80 12.57 14.78
C LEU A 65 13.65 13.06 13.60
N GLU A 66 14.99 12.99 13.72
CA GLU A 66 15.88 13.33 12.61
C GLU A 66 15.62 12.48 11.37
N LEU A 67 15.46 11.15 11.56
CA LEU A 67 15.21 10.20 10.48
C LEU A 67 13.98 10.57 9.65
N ILE A 68 12.89 10.98 10.32
CA ILE A 68 11.60 11.29 9.69
C ILE A 68 11.60 12.73 9.12
N GLU A 69 12.10 13.72 9.88
CA GLU A 69 12.12 15.12 9.42
C GLU A 69 13.07 15.35 8.25
N SER A 70 14.18 14.59 8.16
CA SER A 70 15.12 14.65 7.05
C SER A 70 14.74 13.81 5.83
N ASP A 71 13.58 13.15 5.84
CA ASP A 71 13.12 12.23 4.80
C ASP A 71 14.07 11.05 4.50
N LYS A 72 14.97 10.70 5.43
CA LYS A 72 15.70 9.42 5.37
C LYS A 72 14.76 8.22 5.51
N LEU A 73 13.68 8.40 6.26
CA LEU A 73 12.47 7.56 6.23
C LEU A 73 11.32 8.43 5.76
N ARG A 74 10.94 8.31 4.50
CA ARG A 74 9.81 9.05 3.92
C ARG A 74 8.50 8.41 4.31
N ILE A 75 7.55 9.18 4.79
CA ILE A 75 6.23 8.71 5.17
C ILE A 75 5.18 9.39 4.29
N PHE A 76 4.40 8.59 3.60
CA PHE A 76 3.31 9.02 2.74
C PHE A 76 1.96 8.55 3.28
N PRO A 77 0.92 9.39 3.19
CA PRO A 77 0.91 10.80 2.79
C PRO A 77 1.43 11.73 3.90
N GLU A 78 1.60 13.02 3.61
CA GLU A 78 2.20 14.02 4.49
C GLU A 78 1.47 14.20 5.83
N ASN A 79 0.14 14.06 5.85
CA ASN A 79 -0.64 14.11 7.09
C ASN A 79 -0.23 12.99 8.06
N ARG A 80 0.19 11.81 7.57
CA ARG A 80 0.69 10.71 8.38
C ARG A 80 2.09 10.96 8.90
N LYS A 81 2.95 11.59 8.10
CA LYS A 81 4.25 12.07 8.57
C LYS A 81 4.06 13.02 9.76
N ASN A 82 3.17 14.02 9.61
CA ASN A 82 2.89 15.01 10.64
C ASN A 82 2.32 14.38 11.93
N GLU A 83 1.47 13.36 11.81
CA GLU A 83 0.96 12.58 12.94
C GLU A 83 2.11 11.94 13.73
N ILE A 84 3.04 11.27 13.03
CA ILE A 84 4.16 10.59 13.67
C ILE A 84 5.19 11.57 14.25
N VAL A 85 5.51 12.64 13.54
CA VAL A 85 6.39 13.70 14.08
C VAL A 85 5.82 14.27 15.39
N SER A 86 4.51 14.55 15.43
CA SER A 86 3.84 15.03 16.63
C SER A 86 3.89 13.98 17.76
N PHE A 87 3.67 12.72 17.43
CA PHE A 87 3.77 11.63 18.40
C PHE A 87 5.18 11.49 18.98
N VAL A 88 6.22 11.51 18.16
CA VAL A 88 7.62 11.44 18.64
C VAL A 88 7.96 12.65 19.49
N LYS A 89 7.56 13.86 19.08
CA LYS A 89 7.79 15.11 19.85
C LYS A 89 7.07 15.15 21.20
N SER A 90 5.98 14.40 21.35
CA SER A 90 5.27 14.34 22.66
C SER A 90 6.02 13.56 23.74
N GLY A 91 7.11 12.91 23.38
CA GLY A 91 7.93 12.08 24.27
C GLY A 91 7.65 10.58 24.08
N LEU A 92 8.71 9.82 23.80
CA LEU A 92 8.62 8.37 23.65
C LEU A 92 8.86 7.68 24.99
N GLU A 93 8.00 6.74 25.33
CA GLU A 93 8.12 5.90 26.50
C GLU A 93 8.58 4.50 26.13
N ASP A 94 9.35 3.87 27.03
CA ASP A 94 9.80 2.50 26.87
C ASP A 94 8.60 1.55 26.85
N PHE A 95 8.61 0.55 25.97
CA PHE A 95 7.48 -0.36 25.82
C PHE A 95 7.84 -1.81 26.12
N SER A 96 6.85 -2.56 26.61
CA SER A 96 7.01 -3.97 26.92
C SER A 96 7.11 -4.83 25.66
N ILE A 97 8.18 -5.61 25.56
CA ILE A 97 8.49 -6.50 24.43
C ILE A 97 8.36 -7.99 24.76
N SER A 98 7.83 -8.33 25.93
CA SER A 98 7.53 -9.72 26.30
C SER A 98 6.20 -9.85 27.03
N ARG A 99 5.73 -11.08 27.14
CA ARG A 99 4.57 -11.51 27.94
C ARG A 99 4.90 -12.81 28.66
N SER A 100 4.20 -13.10 29.77
CA SER A 100 4.28 -14.43 30.38
C SER A 100 3.73 -15.52 29.46
N GLN A 101 4.21 -16.75 29.62
CA GLN A 101 3.69 -17.92 28.90
C GLN A 101 2.19 -18.12 29.12
N GLU A 102 1.70 -17.90 30.38
CA GLU A 102 0.29 -18.01 30.68
C GLU A 102 -0.58 -17.05 29.90
N ARG A 103 -0.17 -15.76 29.82
CA ARG A 103 -0.88 -14.73 29.08
C ARG A 103 -0.87 -14.99 27.58
N ALA A 104 0.25 -15.42 27.05
CA ALA A 104 0.38 -15.82 25.66
C ALA A 104 -0.30 -17.16 25.36
N LYS A 105 -0.94 -17.80 26.36
CA LYS A 105 -1.56 -19.11 26.21
C LYS A 105 -0.60 -20.15 25.63
N HIS A 106 0.67 -20.06 26.01
CA HIS A 106 1.77 -20.89 25.50
C HIS A 106 1.95 -20.80 23.96
N TRP A 107 1.60 -19.65 23.38
CA TRP A 107 1.75 -19.37 21.97
C TRP A 107 2.67 -18.17 21.73
N GLY A 108 3.72 -18.35 20.94
CA GLY A 108 4.69 -17.31 20.60
C GLY A 108 6.12 -17.81 20.59
N VAL A 109 7.04 -16.92 20.26
CA VAL A 109 8.49 -17.19 20.26
C VAL A 109 9.05 -16.89 21.64
N ASN A 110 9.76 -17.86 22.22
CA ASN A 110 10.38 -17.67 23.53
C ASN A 110 11.42 -16.54 23.49
N VAL A 111 11.52 -15.80 24.60
CA VAL A 111 12.60 -14.83 24.78
C VAL A 111 13.93 -15.61 24.89
N PRO A 112 14.98 -15.22 24.18
CA PRO A 112 16.27 -15.87 24.26
C PRO A 112 16.82 -15.93 25.69
N GLY A 113 17.01 -17.14 26.21
CA GLY A 113 17.52 -17.38 27.55
C GLY A 113 16.46 -17.26 28.68
N ASP A 114 15.18 -17.11 28.35
CA ASP A 114 14.09 -17.07 29.34
C ASP A 114 12.82 -17.75 28.81
N ASP A 115 12.71 -19.04 29.04
CA ASP A 115 11.56 -19.86 28.60
C ASP A 115 10.27 -19.55 29.35
N SER A 116 10.32 -18.73 30.42
CA SER A 116 9.11 -18.29 31.14
C SER A 116 8.39 -17.14 30.43
N ARG A 117 8.98 -16.59 29.37
CA ARG A 117 8.47 -15.43 28.60
C ARG A 117 8.45 -15.73 27.13
N VAL A 118 7.45 -15.17 26.45
CA VAL A 118 7.39 -15.09 25.00
C VAL A 118 7.58 -13.65 24.54
N MET A 119 8.10 -13.47 23.33
CA MET A 119 8.19 -12.16 22.70
C MET A 119 6.80 -11.57 22.51
N TYR A 120 6.70 -10.26 22.70
CA TYR A 120 5.50 -9.52 22.31
C TYR A 120 5.25 -9.65 20.81
N VAL A 121 4.00 -9.85 20.43
CA VAL A 121 3.59 -10.11 19.04
C VAL A 121 4.19 -9.13 18.04
N TRP A 122 4.25 -7.85 18.36
CA TRP A 122 4.81 -6.85 17.44
C TRP A 122 6.34 -6.90 17.34
N PHE A 123 7.05 -7.36 18.35
CA PHE A 123 8.50 -7.60 18.22
C PHE A 123 8.77 -8.74 17.24
N ASP A 124 7.98 -9.80 17.30
CA ASP A 124 8.06 -10.94 16.41
C ASP A 124 7.53 -10.59 14.99
N ALA A 125 6.31 -10.04 14.90
CA ALA A 125 5.66 -9.75 13.63
C ALA A 125 6.46 -8.78 12.74
N LEU A 126 7.05 -7.72 13.31
CA LEU A 126 7.87 -6.77 12.56
C LEU A 126 9.14 -7.42 12.00
N SER A 127 9.70 -8.41 12.68
CA SER A 127 10.87 -9.14 12.20
C SER A 127 10.58 -9.99 10.95
N SER A 128 9.30 -10.27 10.66
CA SER A 128 8.88 -11.07 9.51
C SER A 128 9.34 -10.48 8.18
N TYR A 129 9.42 -9.14 8.08
CA TYR A 129 9.90 -8.46 6.86
C TYR A 129 11.30 -8.87 6.44
N ILE A 130 12.19 -9.07 7.39
CA ILE A 130 13.57 -9.51 7.11
C ILE A 130 13.72 -11.02 7.20
N ASN A 131 12.96 -11.69 8.06
CA ASN A 131 13.02 -13.15 8.21
C ASN A 131 12.51 -13.86 6.95
N ALA A 132 11.48 -13.33 6.28
CA ALA A 132 10.99 -13.87 5.01
C ALA A 132 12.04 -13.81 3.89
N LEU A 133 13.05 -12.95 4.04
CA LEU A 133 14.17 -12.81 3.12
C LEU A 133 15.40 -13.64 3.52
N GLY A 134 15.29 -14.44 4.60
CA GLY A 134 16.39 -15.28 5.08
C GLY A 134 17.39 -14.59 6.00
N PHE A 135 16.99 -13.51 6.69
CA PHE A 135 17.85 -12.78 7.65
C PHE A 135 18.45 -13.70 8.73
N ALA A 136 17.69 -14.68 9.22
CA ALA A 136 18.17 -15.58 10.27
C ALA A 136 19.35 -16.46 9.83
N ASP A 137 19.34 -16.83 8.56
CA ASP A 137 20.27 -17.80 7.96
C ASP A 137 21.29 -17.12 7.01
N ASP A 138 21.32 -15.78 6.99
CA ASP A 138 22.20 -14.95 6.15
C ASP A 138 22.08 -15.28 4.64
N GLU A 139 20.84 -15.52 4.18
CA GLU A 139 20.57 -15.88 2.78
C GLU A 139 20.76 -14.68 1.83
N GLN A 140 21.00 -15.01 0.56
CA GLN A 140 21.17 -14.02 -0.51
C GLN A 140 19.95 -13.11 -0.67
N GLY A 141 18.73 -13.62 -0.44
CA GLY A 141 17.49 -12.84 -0.48
C GLY A 141 17.50 -11.66 0.48
N TYR A 142 18.01 -11.84 1.71
CA TYR A 142 18.17 -10.74 2.65
C TYR A 142 19.16 -9.69 2.14
N THR A 143 20.28 -10.13 1.60
CA THR A 143 21.28 -9.22 1.03
C THR A 143 20.70 -8.39 -0.12
N ASP A 144 20.07 -9.04 -1.09
CA ASP A 144 19.58 -8.41 -2.32
C ASP A 144 18.38 -7.49 -2.09
N PHE A 145 17.43 -7.93 -1.27
CA PHE A 145 16.15 -7.23 -1.10
C PHE A 145 16.10 -6.33 0.13
N TRP A 146 17.03 -6.48 1.09
CA TRP A 146 17.05 -5.63 2.28
C TRP A 146 18.37 -4.94 2.50
N ALA A 147 19.47 -5.67 2.71
CA ALA A 147 20.72 -5.07 3.18
C ALA A 147 21.34 -4.09 2.17
N GLU A 148 21.40 -4.46 0.90
CA GLU A 148 22.00 -3.66 -0.18
C GLU A 148 20.98 -2.87 -0.99
N ASN A 149 19.69 -3.19 -0.86
CA ASN A 149 18.63 -2.49 -1.57
C ASN A 149 18.49 -1.04 -1.07
N GLN A 150 18.58 -0.09 -2.01
CA GLN A 150 18.46 1.33 -1.69
C GLN A 150 17.01 1.77 -1.41
N ARG A 151 16.01 0.98 -1.82
CA ARG A 151 14.60 1.31 -1.64
C ARG A 151 13.87 0.17 -0.94
N ARG A 152 13.52 0.37 0.33
CA ARG A 152 12.78 -0.56 1.19
C ARG A 152 11.47 0.07 1.61
N VAL A 153 10.38 -0.37 0.98
CA VAL A 153 9.04 0.21 1.15
C VAL A 153 8.18 -0.70 2.00
N HIS A 154 7.54 -0.13 3.03
CA HIS A 154 6.42 -0.77 3.71
C HIS A 154 5.11 -0.14 3.26
N VAL A 155 4.13 -0.97 2.89
CA VAL A 155 2.75 -0.57 2.59
C VAL A 155 1.88 -1.07 3.73
N ILE A 156 1.26 -0.15 4.48
CA ILE A 156 0.60 -0.47 5.76
C ILE A 156 -0.71 0.30 5.95
N GLY A 157 -1.60 -0.25 6.78
CA GLY A 157 -2.78 0.46 7.27
C GLY A 157 -2.43 1.50 8.33
N LYS A 158 -3.26 2.52 8.44
CA LYS A 158 -3.03 3.66 9.36
C LYS A 158 -2.98 3.28 10.85
N ASP A 159 -3.62 2.20 11.26
CA ASP A 159 -3.69 1.72 12.64
C ASP A 159 -2.37 1.18 13.17
N ILE A 160 -1.48 0.76 12.28
CA ILE A 160 -0.18 0.17 12.64
C ILE A 160 1.00 1.10 12.34
N ILE A 161 0.75 2.37 12.05
CA ILE A 161 1.79 3.31 11.68
C ILE A 161 2.86 3.49 12.76
N ARG A 162 2.48 3.55 14.05
CA ARG A 162 3.43 3.71 15.15
C ARG A 162 4.41 2.56 15.24
N PHE A 163 3.95 1.33 14.98
CA PHE A 163 4.81 0.15 14.98
C PHE A 163 5.86 0.23 13.86
N HIS A 164 5.49 0.71 12.69
CA HIS A 164 6.37 0.74 11.50
C HIS A 164 7.24 2.00 11.39
N ALA A 165 6.75 3.13 11.89
CA ALA A 165 7.49 4.40 11.82
C ALA A 165 8.36 4.66 13.04
N VAL A 166 8.08 4.01 14.19
CA VAL A 166 8.76 4.29 15.45
C VAL A 166 9.40 3.03 16.04
N TYR A 167 8.62 2.00 16.37
CA TYR A 167 9.15 0.82 17.07
C TYR A 167 10.10 0.02 16.18
N TRP A 168 9.70 -0.26 14.95
CA TRP A 168 10.49 -1.03 13.99
C TRP A 168 11.85 -0.37 13.69
N PRO A 169 11.93 0.91 13.29
CA PRO A 169 13.21 1.58 13.09
C PRO A 169 14.08 1.59 14.34
N ALA A 170 13.52 1.82 15.53
CA ALA A 170 14.29 1.80 16.78
C ALA A 170 14.91 0.42 17.07
N MET A 171 14.14 -0.66 16.87
CA MET A 171 14.63 -2.03 17.02
C MET A 171 15.75 -2.35 16.01
N LEU A 172 15.59 -1.91 14.76
CA LEU A 172 16.63 -2.07 13.74
C LEU A 172 17.90 -1.26 14.06
N MET A 173 17.75 -0.03 14.54
CA MET A 173 18.88 0.80 14.98
C MET A 173 19.64 0.12 16.13
N SER A 174 18.91 -0.43 17.10
CA SER A 174 19.52 -1.17 18.21
C SER A 174 20.29 -2.39 17.74
N ALA A 175 19.74 -3.12 16.76
CA ALA A 175 20.33 -4.33 16.21
C ALA A 175 21.41 -4.07 15.14
N GLY A 176 21.63 -2.83 14.72
CA GLY A 176 22.56 -2.49 13.63
C GLY A 176 22.13 -3.00 12.25
N VAL A 177 20.83 -3.12 12.02
CA VAL A 177 20.22 -3.60 10.77
C VAL A 177 19.74 -2.40 9.93
N PRO A 178 19.90 -2.43 8.59
CA PRO A 178 19.41 -1.35 7.72
C PRO A 178 17.93 -1.05 7.90
N LEU A 179 17.58 0.25 7.83
CA LEU A 179 16.22 0.74 8.06
C LEU A 179 15.36 0.68 6.79
N PRO A 180 14.02 0.63 6.90
CA PRO A 180 13.16 0.96 5.79
C PRO A 180 13.41 2.39 5.31
N THR A 181 13.15 2.66 4.03
CA THR A 181 13.35 3.99 3.43
C THR A 181 12.04 4.73 3.21
N GLU A 182 10.95 4.00 3.09
CA GLU A 182 9.64 4.57 2.78
C GLU A 182 8.52 3.80 3.51
N LEU A 183 7.52 4.55 3.98
CA LEU A 183 6.24 4.01 4.43
C LEU A 183 5.13 4.63 3.62
N PHE A 184 4.32 3.80 2.96
CA PHE A 184 3.03 4.21 2.42
C PHE A 184 1.92 3.75 3.36
N VAL A 185 1.19 4.71 3.92
CA VAL A 185 0.18 4.50 4.96
C VAL A 185 -1.20 4.77 4.37
N HIS A 186 -1.92 3.71 4.02
CA HIS A 186 -3.26 3.84 3.47
C HIS A 186 -4.34 3.89 4.56
N GLY A 187 -5.49 4.46 4.21
CA GLY A 187 -6.71 4.46 5.03
C GLY A 187 -7.38 3.09 5.12
N PHE A 188 -8.49 3.02 5.85
CA PHE A 188 -9.32 1.82 5.89
C PHE A 188 -10.31 1.78 4.72
N PHE A 189 -10.70 0.57 4.35
CA PHE A 189 -11.91 0.39 3.59
C PHE A 189 -13.12 0.43 4.51
N THR A 190 -14.09 1.26 4.15
CA THR A 190 -15.40 1.34 4.77
C THR A 190 -16.47 0.83 3.83
N ILE A 191 -17.60 0.43 4.36
CA ILE A 191 -18.80 0.07 3.60
C ILE A 191 -19.93 0.91 4.16
N GLU A 192 -20.52 1.76 3.31
CA GLU A 192 -21.56 2.73 3.70
C GLU A 192 -21.10 3.63 4.87
N GLY A 193 -19.81 4.00 4.87
CA GLY A 193 -19.20 4.82 5.92
C GLY A 193 -18.81 4.09 7.20
N GLU A 194 -19.14 2.80 7.34
CA GLU A 194 -18.81 1.98 8.51
C GLU A 194 -17.54 1.14 8.29
N LYS A 195 -16.74 0.99 9.35
CA LYS A 195 -15.54 0.14 9.30
C LYS A 195 -15.93 -1.30 9.01
N MET A 196 -15.25 -1.91 8.03
CA MET A 196 -15.42 -3.33 7.71
C MET A 196 -15.06 -4.21 8.91
N SER A 197 -15.97 -5.06 9.36
CA SER A 197 -15.76 -5.91 10.53
C SER A 197 -16.53 -7.24 10.42
N LYS A 198 -15.87 -8.34 10.80
CA LYS A 198 -16.50 -9.65 10.86
C LYS A 198 -17.69 -9.70 11.84
N SER A 199 -17.64 -8.93 12.92
CA SER A 199 -18.69 -8.87 13.93
C SER A 199 -19.94 -8.15 13.45
N ILE A 200 -19.82 -7.23 12.48
CA ILE A 200 -20.91 -6.50 11.85
C ILE A 200 -21.47 -7.29 10.64
N GLY A 201 -20.65 -8.21 10.10
CA GLY A 201 -21.05 -9.02 8.95
C GLY A 201 -20.98 -8.31 7.60
N ASN A 202 -20.32 -7.13 7.55
CA ASN A 202 -20.16 -6.31 6.35
C ASN A 202 -18.84 -6.55 5.62
N VAL A 203 -18.21 -7.72 5.79
CA VAL A 203 -16.93 -8.03 5.16
C VAL A 203 -17.13 -8.43 3.71
N ILE A 204 -16.51 -7.70 2.79
CA ILE A 204 -16.43 -8.10 1.38
C ILE A 204 -15.20 -9.00 1.21
N GLN A 205 -15.41 -10.18 0.64
CA GLN A 205 -14.33 -11.12 0.37
C GLN A 205 -13.67 -10.80 -0.99
N PRO A 206 -12.36 -10.52 -1.04
CA PRO A 206 -11.68 -10.25 -2.31
C PRO A 206 -11.84 -11.35 -3.35
N LYS A 207 -11.93 -12.60 -2.90
CA LYS A 207 -12.14 -13.76 -3.79
C LYS A 207 -13.48 -13.67 -4.55
N GLU A 208 -14.55 -13.31 -3.87
CA GLU A 208 -15.88 -13.15 -4.49
C GLU A 208 -15.88 -12.04 -5.54
N LEU A 209 -15.20 -10.91 -5.24
CA LEU A 209 -15.06 -9.82 -6.19
C LEU A 209 -14.28 -10.26 -7.45
N VAL A 210 -13.21 -11.04 -7.26
CA VAL A 210 -12.41 -11.54 -8.38
C VAL A 210 -13.18 -12.57 -9.23
N GLU A 211 -13.99 -13.42 -8.60
CA GLU A 211 -14.86 -14.37 -9.31
C GLU A 211 -15.93 -13.67 -10.13
N ASP A 212 -16.52 -12.58 -9.61
CA ASP A 212 -17.59 -11.83 -10.29
C ASP A 212 -17.05 -10.89 -11.40
N PHE A 213 -15.91 -10.21 -11.19
CA PHE A 213 -15.45 -9.11 -12.04
C PHE A 213 -14.07 -9.31 -12.70
N GLY A 214 -13.33 -10.31 -12.28
CA GLY A 214 -11.95 -10.55 -12.72
C GLY A 214 -10.91 -9.72 -11.95
N VAL A 215 -9.66 -10.17 -11.99
CA VAL A 215 -8.54 -9.59 -11.21
C VAL A 215 -8.29 -8.14 -11.58
N ASP A 216 -8.20 -7.82 -12.88
CA ASP A 216 -7.86 -6.48 -13.35
C ASP A 216 -8.89 -5.42 -12.96
N ALA A 217 -10.18 -5.76 -13.05
CA ALA A 217 -11.25 -4.84 -12.65
C ALA A 217 -11.25 -4.57 -11.14
N VAL A 218 -10.99 -5.59 -10.32
CA VAL A 218 -10.88 -5.43 -8.87
C VAL A 218 -9.66 -4.58 -8.51
N ARG A 219 -8.49 -4.82 -9.12
CA ARG A 219 -7.29 -4.01 -8.91
C ARG A 219 -7.51 -2.55 -9.30
N TYR A 220 -8.10 -2.31 -10.47
CA TYR A 220 -8.48 -0.97 -10.92
C TYR A 220 -9.40 -0.27 -9.92
N PHE A 221 -10.48 -0.95 -9.51
CA PHE A 221 -11.45 -0.42 -8.55
C PHE A 221 -10.79 -0.01 -7.24
N LEU A 222 -10.02 -0.90 -6.61
CA LEU A 222 -9.38 -0.62 -5.32
C LEU A 222 -8.42 0.56 -5.38
N LEU A 223 -7.62 0.67 -6.44
CA LEU A 223 -6.66 1.77 -6.61
C LEU A 223 -7.32 3.08 -7.07
N ARG A 224 -8.47 2.99 -7.74
CA ARG A 224 -9.23 4.14 -8.22
C ARG A 224 -10.10 4.78 -7.14
N GLU A 225 -10.70 3.95 -6.27
CA GLU A 225 -11.63 4.40 -5.24
C GLU A 225 -10.93 4.76 -3.93
N MET A 226 -9.73 4.22 -3.65
CA MET A 226 -9.00 4.56 -2.44
C MET A 226 -8.48 5.99 -2.51
N PRO A 227 -8.93 6.90 -1.63
CA PRO A 227 -8.35 8.22 -1.51
C PRO A 227 -6.89 8.11 -1.05
N TYR A 228 -6.06 9.07 -1.48
CA TYR A 228 -4.64 9.06 -1.16
C TYR A 228 -4.34 9.15 0.34
N ALA A 229 -5.13 9.93 1.09
CA ALA A 229 -4.84 10.25 2.49
C ALA A 229 -5.91 9.76 3.48
N ASP A 230 -7.10 9.40 2.99
CA ASP A 230 -8.29 9.14 3.81
C ASP A 230 -8.81 7.71 3.67
N ASP A 231 -9.88 7.40 4.40
CA ASP A 231 -10.59 6.14 4.27
C ASP A 231 -11.36 6.10 2.95
N GLY A 232 -11.39 4.93 2.31
CA GLY A 232 -12.10 4.69 1.07
C GLY A 232 -13.38 3.89 1.30
N ASP A 233 -14.52 4.42 0.84
CA ASP A 233 -15.77 3.67 0.89
C ASP A 233 -15.88 2.76 -0.32
N ILE A 234 -16.04 1.46 -0.08
CA ILE A 234 -16.19 0.45 -1.13
C ILE A 234 -17.55 -0.22 -0.99
N SER A 235 -18.20 -0.44 -2.15
CA SER A 235 -19.41 -1.22 -2.24
C SER A 235 -19.47 -1.95 -3.59
N LYS A 236 -20.32 -2.95 -3.69
CA LYS A 236 -20.52 -3.67 -4.96
C LYS A 236 -21.05 -2.74 -6.04
N ASP A 237 -21.97 -1.84 -5.70
CA ASP A 237 -22.53 -0.84 -6.63
C ASP A 237 -21.44 0.09 -7.20
N ARG A 238 -20.51 0.55 -6.36
CA ARG A 238 -19.38 1.37 -6.80
C ARG A 238 -18.45 0.58 -7.73
N LEU A 239 -18.23 -0.69 -7.43
CA LEU A 239 -17.42 -1.56 -8.30
C LEU A 239 -18.11 -1.74 -9.66
N GLU A 240 -19.42 -1.95 -9.70
CA GLU A 240 -20.19 -2.06 -10.95
C GLU A 240 -20.09 -0.77 -11.79
N ILE A 241 -20.14 0.41 -11.17
CA ILE A 241 -19.91 1.70 -11.85
C ILE A 241 -18.51 1.75 -12.48
N ARG A 242 -17.47 1.35 -11.75
CA ARG A 242 -16.11 1.33 -12.27
C ARG A 242 -15.89 0.27 -13.35
N TYR A 243 -16.53 -0.87 -13.20
CA TYR A 243 -16.51 -1.91 -14.23
C TYR A 243 -17.16 -1.42 -15.53
N ALA A 244 -18.30 -0.73 -15.41
CA ALA A 244 -18.96 -0.11 -16.55
C ALA A 244 -18.09 1.01 -17.19
N GLU A 245 -17.35 1.79 -16.41
CA GLU A 245 -16.37 2.77 -16.91
C GLU A 245 -15.29 2.09 -17.76
N LEU A 246 -14.70 0.99 -17.27
CA LEU A 246 -13.72 0.21 -18.02
C LEU A 246 -14.29 -0.31 -19.35
N ALA A 247 -15.48 -0.89 -19.31
CA ALA A 247 -16.11 -1.44 -20.51
C ALA A 247 -16.47 -0.37 -21.54
N ASN A 248 -17.10 0.73 -21.09
CA ASN A 248 -17.67 1.74 -21.98
C ASN A 248 -16.64 2.77 -22.48
N GLN A 249 -15.69 3.15 -21.63
CA GLN A 249 -14.69 4.16 -22.03
C GLN A 249 -13.47 3.50 -22.68
N LEU A 250 -12.83 2.53 -22.01
CA LEU A 250 -11.60 1.91 -22.49
C LEU A 250 -11.88 0.77 -23.48
N GLY A 251 -12.66 -0.23 -23.08
CA GLY A 251 -12.93 -1.43 -23.88
C GLY A 251 -13.61 -1.11 -25.20
N ASN A 252 -14.60 -0.22 -25.19
CA ASN A 252 -15.28 0.23 -26.40
C ASN A 252 -14.35 1.03 -27.32
N LEU A 253 -13.51 1.93 -26.78
CA LEU A 253 -12.51 2.67 -27.55
C LEU A 253 -11.54 1.71 -28.26
N VAL A 254 -10.93 0.79 -27.52
CA VAL A 254 -9.99 -0.21 -28.04
C VAL A 254 -10.63 -1.03 -29.16
N SER A 255 -11.83 -1.56 -28.92
CA SER A 255 -12.53 -2.39 -29.89
C SER A 255 -12.94 -1.61 -31.15
N ARG A 256 -13.44 -0.40 -30.99
CA ARG A 256 -13.91 0.47 -32.07
C ARG A 256 -12.77 0.93 -32.99
N VAL A 257 -11.64 1.34 -32.42
CA VAL A 257 -10.46 1.76 -33.17
C VAL A 257 -9.86 0.57 -33.91
N ALA A 258 -9.69 -0.58 -33.28
CA ALA A 258 -9.21 -1.80 -33.92
C ALA A 258 -10.14 -2.23 -35.09
N ALA A 259 -11.46 -2.18 -34.90
CA ALA A 259 -12.41 -2.52 -35.97
C ALA A 259 -12.31 -1.58 -37.18
N MET A 260 -12.15 -0.26 -36.97
CA MET A 260 -11.97 0.70 -38.06
C MET A 260 -10.63 0.52 -38.76
N THR A 261 -9.55 0.30 -38.02
CA THR A 261 -8.21 0.05 -38.56
C THR A 261 -8.21 -1.20 -39.43
N ASN A 262 -8.79 -2.30 -38.95
CA ASN A 262 -8.90 -3.53 -39.72
C ASN A 262 -9.77 -3.34 -40.98
N LYS A 263 -10.92 -2.69 -40.84
CA LYS A 263 -11.89 -2.54 -41.92
C LYS A 263 -11.40 -1.65 -43.04
N TYR A 264 -10.72 -0.57 -42.75
CA TYR A 264 -10.38 0.48 -43.72
C TYR A 264 -8.92 0.45 -44.18
N PHE A 265 -8.03 -0.18 -43.39
CA PHE A 265 -6.59 -0.18 -43.62
C PHE A 265 -5.94 -1.55 -43.45
N ASP A 266 -6.72 -2.63 -43.47
CA ASP A 266 -6.26 -4.03 -43.34
C ASP A 266 -5.40 -4.27 -42.06
N GLY A 267 -5.67 -3.52 -41.01
CA GLY A 267 -4.89 -3.59 -39.76
C GLY A 267 -3.51 -2.94 -39.86
N LYS A 268 -3.17 -2.27 -40.96
CA LYS A 268 -1.84 -1.72 -41.22
C LYS A 268 -1.84 -0.20 -41.12
N ILE A 269 -1.50 0.30 -39.93
CA ILE A 269 -1.28 1.74 -39.68
C ILE A 269 0.12 1.89 -39.09
N GLU A 270 0.96 2.68 -39.79
CA GLU A 270 2.26 3.07 -39.21
C GLU A 270 2.02 4.00 -38.01
N LEU A 271 2.49 3.58 -36.84
CA LEU A 271 2.39 4.39 -35.65
C LEU A 271 3.57 5.35 -35.54
N PRO A 272 3.36 6.57 -35.06
CA PRO A 272 4.45 7.49 -34.79
C PRO A 272 5.42 6.86 -33.75
N LYS A 273 6.73 7.04 -33.97
CA LYS A 273 7.74 6.56 -33.02
C LYS A 273 7.89 7.58 -31.88
N VAL A 274 6.94 7.57 -30.96
CA VAL A 274 6.97 8.44 -29.78
C VAL A 274 7.14 7.57 -28.55
N ASP A 275 8.16 7.86 -27.76
CA ASP A 275 8.41 7.20 -26.48
C ASP A 275 7.74 8.01 -25.34
N TRP A 276 6.43 7.86 -25.22
CA TRP A 276 5.61 8.61 -24.28
C TRP A 276 6.02 8.38 -22.82
N LEU A 277 6.47 7.17 -22.46
CA LEU A 277 6.83 6.84 -21.09
C LEU A 277 8.09 7.54 -20.60
N LYS A 278 9.05 7.78 -21.47
CA LYS A 278 10.27 8.51 -21.10
C LYS A 278 10.04 10.02 -20.94
N GLN A 279 8.89 10.52 -21.35
CA GLN A 279 8.56 11.95 -21.34
C GLN A 279 7.48 12.30 -20.32
N ASP A 280 6.90 11.32 -19.62
CA ASP A 280 5.79 11.55 -18.72
C ASP A 280 6.26 11.57 -17.27
N ALA A 281 6.86 12.72 -16.89
CA ALA A 281 7.32 12.96 -15.53
C ALA A 281 6.16 12.91 -14.50
N ASP A 282 4.92 13.19 -14.93
CA ASP A 282 3.75 13.18 -14.05
C ASP A 282 3.39 11.75 -13.62
N LEU A 283 3.44 10.77 -14.56
CA LEU A 283 3.20 9.36 -14.21
C LEU A 283 4.25 8.81 -13.24
N GLU A 284 5.53 9.14 -13.45
CA GLU A 284 6.61 8.71 -12.56
C GLU A 284 6.44 9.36 -11.18
N ASP A 285 6.08 10.64 -11.12
CA ASP A 285 5.83 11.36 -9.88
C ASP A 285 4.67 10.75 -9.09
N PHE A 286 3.52 10.50 -9.72
CA PHE A 286 2.38 9.87 -9.05
C PHE A 286 2.72 8.50 -8.47
N MET A 287 3.45 7.66 -9.22
CA MET A 287 3.85 6.33 -8.76
C MET A 287 4.89 6.39 -7.65
N SER A 288 5.87 7.30 -7.74
CA SER A 288 6.91 7.48 -6.72
C SER A 288 6.35 7.97 -5.38
N HIS A 289 5.23 8.70 -5.43
CA HIS A 289 4.50 9.19 -4.25
C HIS A 289 3.30 8.33 -3.85
N PHE A 290 3.12 7.15 -4.45
CA PHE A 290 1.99 6.23 -4.19
C PHE A 290 0.59 6.83 -4.45
N ASN A 291 0.49 7.88 -5.28
CA ASN A 291 -0.78 8.51 -5.64
C ASN A 291 -1.44 7.79 -6.81
N PHE A 292 -1.87 6.55 -6.57
CA PHE A 292 -2.45 5.68 -7.59
C PHE A 292 -3.74 6.24 -8.20
N LYS A 293 -4.52 6.98 -7.39
CA LYS A 293 -5.73 7.63 -7.90
C LYS A 293 -5.40 8.68 -8.95
N ALA A 294 -4.47 9.59 -8.68
CA ALA A 294 -4.05 10.60 -9.63
C ALA A 294 -3.41 9.97 -10.87
N TYR A 295 -2.61 8.91 -10.71
CA TYR A 295 -2.08 8.12 -11.82
C TYR A 295 -3.15 7.61 -12.76
N LEU A 296 -4.23 7.03 -12.20
CA LEU A 296 -5.35 6.51 -12.97
C LEU A 296 -6.22 7.62 -13.56
N ASP A 297 -6.46 8.72 -12.83
CA ASP A 297 -7.18 9.89 -13.34
C ASP A 297 -6.48 10.43 -14.59
N TYR A 298 -5.18 10.66 -14.52
CA TYR A 298 -4.35 11.12 -15.65
C TYR A 298 -4.36 10.14 -16.83
N THR A 299 -4.26 8.85 -16.56
CA THR A 299 -4.33 7.81 -17.61
C THR A 299 -5.69 7.82 -18.31
N PHE A 300 -6.79 8.00 -17.57
CA PHE A 300 -8.14 8.03 -18.14
C PHE A 300 -8.48 9.35 -18.84
N GLU A 301 -7.79 10.45 -18.55
CA GLU A 301 -7.86 11.66 -19.39
C GLU A 301 -7.34 11.40 -20.81
N ALA A 302 -6.31 10.56 -20.96
CA ALA A 302 -5.86 10.14 -22.29
C ALA A 302 -6.91 9.28 -23.01
N VAL A 303 -7.60 8.40 -22.29
CA VAL A 303 -8.74 7.62 -22.83
C VAL A 303 -9.84 8.56 -23.30
N ALA A 304 -10.20 9.58 -22.52
CA ALA A 304 -11.20 10.58 -22.88
C ALA A 304 -10.79 11.36 -24.15
N ARG A 305 -9.54 11.83 -24.20
CA ARG A 305 -8.99 12.52 -25.39
C ARG A 305 -9.07 11.68 -26.67
N ALA A 306 -8.77 10.37 -26.58
CA ALA A 306 -8.89 9.48 -27.74
C ALA A 306 -10.35 9.29 -28.18
N ASN A 307 -11.29 9.19 -27.25
CA ASN A 307 -12.72 9.13 -27.55
C ASN A 307 -13.20 10.42 -28.24
N GLU A 308 -12.84 11.59 -27.71
CA GLU A 308 -13.17 12.90 -28.29
C GLU A 308 -12.58 13.06 -29.69
N LEU A 309 -11.34 12.62 -29.92
CA LEU A 309 -10.69 12.63 -31.23
C LEU A 309 -11.51 11.84 -32.26
N ILE A 310 -11.94 10.62 -31.90
CA ILE A 310 -12.74 9.77 -32.78
C ILE A 310 -14.14 10.38 -33.06
N GLU A 311 -14.75 10.99 -32.05
CA GLU A 311 -16.07 11.65 -32.21
C GLU A 311 -15.99 12.91 -33.08
N LYS A 312 -14.97 13.73 -32.87
CA LYS A 312 -14.77 14.98 -33.60
C LYS A 312 -14.40 14.73 -35.07
N GLU A 313 -13.39 13.94 -35.33
CA GLU A 313 -12.84 13.71 -36.66
C GLU A 313 -13.62 12.68 -37.48
N GLN A 314 -14.46 11.88 -36.84
CA GLN A 314 -15.36 10.87 -37.43
C GLN A 314 -14.69 10.01 -38.53
N PRO A 315 -13.59 9.32 -38.29
CA PRO A 315 -12.80 8.61 -39.27
C PRO A 315 -13.62 7.60 -40.08
N PHE A 316 -14.71 7.07 -39.53
CA PHE A 316 -15.67 6.20 -40.23
C PHE A 316 -16.48 6.91 -41.34
N LYS A 317 -16.57 8.24 -41.32
CA LYS A 317 -17.15 9.05 -42.39
C LYS A 317 -16.04 9.63 -43.25
N THR A 318 -15.01 10.21 -42.64
CA THR A 318 -13.91 10.91 -43.33
C THR A 318 -13.15 10.00 -44.28
N VAL A 319 -13.04 8.70 -43.99
CA VAL A 319 -12.40 7.72 -44.87
C VAL A 319 -12.99 7.66 -46.29
N LYS A 320 -14.24 8.09 -46.50
CA LYS A 320 -14.90 8.09 -47.80
C LYS A 320 -14.51 9.28 -48.67
N THR A 321 -14.08 10.37 -48.08
CA THR A 321 -13.75 11.63 -48.76
C THR A 321 -12.27 11.97 -48.66
N ASP A 322 -11.62 11.63 -47.53
CA ASP A 322 -10.20 11.84 -47.29
C ASP A 322 -9.63 10.64 -46.46
N PRO A 323 -9.20 9.56 -47.14
CA PRO A 323 -8.65 8.39 -46.51
C PRO A 323 -7.37 8.68 -45.69
N GLU A 324 -6.55 9.64 -46.14
CA GLU A 324 -5.29 9.97 -45.44
C GLU A 324 -5.56 10.70 -44.10
N ALA A 325 -6.51 11.63 -44.08
CA ALA A 325 -6.94 12.26 -42.84
C ALA A 325 -7.54 11.24 -41.86
N ALA A 326 -8.37 10.31 -42.36
CA ALA A 326 -8.92 9.23 -41.52
C ALA A 326 -7.83 8.30 -40.99
N LYS A 327 -6.83 7.96 -41.82
CA LYS A 327 -5.67 7.14 -41.41
C LYS A 327 -4.86 7.81 -40.31
N LYS A 328 -4.60 9.10 -40.46
CA LYS A 328 -3.90 9.90 -39.45
C LYS A 328 -4.65 9.91 -38.13
N THR A 329 -5.95 10.18 -38.13
CA THR A 329 -6.79 10.18 -36.92
C THR A 329 -6.73 8.83 -36.21
N LEU A 330 -6.80 7.72 -36.98
CA LEU A 330 -6.70 6.38 -36.40
C LEU A 330 -5.29 6.07 -35.89
N ALA A 331 -4.22 6.55 -36.54
CA ALA A 331 -2.86 6.42 -36.09
C ALA A 331 -2.66 7.13 -34.72
N ASP A 332 -3.14 8.36 -34.62
CA ASP A 332 -3.08 9.13 -33.37
C ASP A 332 -3.88 8.43 -32.24
N ALA A 333 -5.06 7.90 -32.54
CA ALA A 333 -5.86 7.14 -31.56
C ALA A 333 -5.17 5.83 -31.15
N CYS A 334 -4.58 5.08 -32.08
CA CYS A 334 -3.82 3.86 -31.81
C CYS A 334 -2.63 4.14 -30.88
N GLU A 335 -1.93 5.25 -31.13
CA GLU A 335 -0.78 5.64 -30.29
C GLU A 335 -1.20 5.98 -28.87
N ILE A 336 -2.28 6.74 -28.69
CA ILE A 336 -2.84 7.02 -27.35
C ILE A 336 -3.25 5.72 -26.67
N ILE A 337 -3.92 4.79 -27.35
CA ILE A 337 -4.32 3.49 -26.80
C ILE A 337 -3.10 2.68 -26.37
N ARG A 338 -2.03 2.69 -27.14
CA ARG A 338 -0.78 1.99 -26.83
C ARG A 338 -0.12 2.57 -25.56
N TRP A 339 -0.07 3.90 -25.48
CA TRP A 339 0.40 4.59 -24.28
C TRP A 339 -0.44 4.22 -23.05
N VAL A 340 -1.78 4.27 -23.16
CA VAL A 340 -2.70 3.85 -22.09
C VAL A 340 -2.45 2.40 -21.68
N GLY A 341 -2.29 1.49 -22.66
CA GLY A 341 -1.96 0.10 -22.40
C GLY A 341 -0.66 -0.05 -21.60
N THR A 342 0.37 0.73 -21.94
CA THR A 342 1.64 0.70 -21.21
C THR A 342 1.49 1.27 -19.79
N ALA A 343 0.79 2.38 -19.64
CA ALA A 343 0.51 2.99 -18.34
C ALA A 343 -0.31 2.05 -17.43
N LEU A 344 -1.20 1.24 -17.99
CA LEU A 344 -2.03 0.30 -17.21
C LEU A 344 -1.34 -1.01 -16.83
N LEU A 345 -0.16 -1.34 -17.37
CA LEU A 345 0.55 -2.59 -17.05
C LEU A 345 0.72 -2.86 -15.54
N PRO A 346 1.13 -1.91 -14.69
CA PRO A 346 1.27 -2.15 -13.26
C PRO A 346 -0.06 -2.30 -12.53
N ILE A 347 -1.17 -1.84 -13.11
CA ILE A 347 -2.49 -1.81 -12.49
C ILE A 347 -3.35 -2.99 -12.98
N MET A 348 -3.46 -3.16 -14.30
CA MET A 348 -4.32 -4.13 -14.99
C MET A 348 -3.50 -4.95 -15.99
N PRO A 349 -2.61 -5.85 -15.49
CA PRO A 349 -1.59 -6.49 -16.33
C PRO A 349 -2.16 -7.30 -17.50
N ASP A 350 -3.24 -8.05 -17.31
CA ASP A 350 -3.81 -8.92 -18.35
C ASP A 350 -4.50 -8.09 -19.43
N SER A 351 -5.32 -7.12 -19.06
CA SER A 351 -6.00 -6.21 -19.99
C SER A 351 -5.01 -5.33 -20.74
N ALA A 352 -3.99 -4.83 -20.04
CA ALA A 352 -2.95 -4.00 -20.63
C ALA A 352 -2.11 -4.80 -21.65
N ALA A 353 -1.72 -6.03 -21.31
CA ALA A 353 -1.01 -6.91 -22.23
C ALA A 353 -1.81 -7.21 -23.48
N GLU A 354 -3.13 -7.46 -23.35
CA GLU A 354 -4.01 -7.68 -24.51
C GLU A 354 -4.15 -6.41 -25.38
N ILE A 355 -4.25 -5.22 -24.78
CA ILE A 355 -4.24 -3.95 -25.52
C ILE A 355 -2.93 -3.82 -26.30
N LEU A 356 -1.80 -3.99 -25.65
CA LEU A 356 -0.49 -3.87 -26.29
C LEU A 356 -0.29 -4.91 -27.40
N ARG A 357 -0.77 -6.15 -27.23
CA ARG A 357 -0.73 -7.18 -28.25
C ARG A 357 -1.56 -6.80 -29.49
N ARG A 358 -2.72 -6.18 -29.31
CA ARG A 358 -3.60 -5.73 -30.43
C ARG A 358 -3.02 -4.53 -31.18
N TYR A 359 -2.27 -3.69 -30.51
CA TYR A 359 -1.67 -2.47 -31.03
C TYR A 359 -0.14 -2.54 -31.14
N SER A 360 0.45 -3.74 -31.05
CA SER A 360 1.83 -3.98 -31.47
C SER A 360 1.91 -3.97 -33.00
N ASN A 361 2.91 -3.33 -33.54
CA ASN A 361 3.15 -3.21 -35.01
C ASN A 361 3.18 -4.57 -35.70
#